data_f017558aab1821fffed6d395f8576846
#
_entry.id   f017558aab1821fffed6d395f8576846
#
_cell.length_a   1.000
_cell.length_b   1.000
_cell.length_c   1.000
_cell.angle_alpha   90.00
_cell.angle_beta   90.00
_cell.angle_gamma   90.00
#
_symmetry.space_group_name_H-M   'P 1'
#
loop_
_entity.id
_entity.type
_entity.pdbx_description
1 polymer ?
#
loop_
_entity_poly.entity_id
_entity_poly.type
_entity_poly.pdbx_seq_one_letter_code
_entity_poly.pdbx_strand_id
1 'polypeptide(L)'
;KGGNEEGFRIKIEGNSKDILWKIQDLNNGKYQVMIRVKNQGIYSVFISYFGVDLVSSPFQIKVLPKFKSRNYDEIIEPKWTFGGKGIGKGEFNCPRGLSVNSNGNIFVCDNHRVQIFDSGGEFISTFGSIGNGNGKFNYPYDIKITSQGNIIVSELSNHRIQIFSSKGRFISKIGSNGNENGQFTNPEGIALDSHDNIYVCDYTNHRIQVFNSQGKFIWKFGSKGNENGQFLHPYGVAINSCGNILVSDSLNHRIQIFDFKGQFISTFGSHGDEDNQFDSPSGICVDLDDNILVCDTNNHRIQVFDFNGKFITTFGADNPIGIAIDPTTSNILVSDWE
;
A
#
# COMPACT_ATOMS: atom_id res chain seq x y z
N LYS A 1 -11.24 -20.38 -19.93
CA LYS A 1 -11.51 -20.95 -18.61
C LYS A 1 -12.69 -20.18 -18.04
N GLY A 2 -13.75 -20.88 -17.62
CA GLY A 2 -14.93 -20.29 -17.00
C GLY A 2 -14.96 -20.66 -15.53
N GLY A 3 -15.29 -19.72 -14.67
CA GLY A 3 -15.58 -19.94 -13.26
C GLY A 3 -16.94 -19.34 -12.93
N ASN A 4 -17.58 -19.85 -11.92
CA ASN A 4 -18.89 -19.42 -11.45
C ASN A 4 -18.75 -18.81 -10.06
N GLU A 5 -19.21 -17.57 -9.89
CA GLU A 5 -19.68 -17.07 -8.60
C GLU A 5 -21.15 -16.69 -8.76
N GLU A 6 -22.03 -17.45 -8.08
CA GLU A 6 -23.48 -17.20 -7.95
C GLU A 6 -24.19 -16.64 -9.21
N GLY A 7 -24.10 -17.36 -10.34
CA GLY A 7 -24.82 -17.03 -11.57
C GLY A 7 -24.05 -16.21 -12.61
N PHE A 8 -22.87 -15.66 -12.28
CA PHE A 8 -22.01 -15.01 -13.25
C PHE A 8 -21.17 -16.02 -14.04
N ARG A 9 -21.05 -15.78 -15.33
CA ARG A 9 -20.07 -16.45 -16.21
C ARG A 9 -19.24 -15.40 -16.90
N ILE A 10 -17.92 -15.56 -16.83
CA ILE A 10 -16.95 -14.75 -17.56
C ILE A 10 -16.19 -15.65 -18.51
N LYS A 11 -16.21 -15.28 -19.78
CA LYS A 11 -15.40 -15.89 -20.81
C LYS A 11 -14.49 -14.81 -21.39
N ILE A 12 -13.21 -15.10 -21.49
CA ILE A 12 -12.22 -14.18 -22.07
C ILE A 12 -11.55 -14.90 -23.23
N GLU A 13 -11.61 -14.27 -24.40
CA GLU A 13 -10.98 -14.75 -25.63
C GLU A 13 -9.84 -13.81 -26.02
N GLY A 14 -8.67 -14.36 -26.32
CA GLY A 14 -7.44 -13.63 -26.70
C GLY A 14 -6.20 -14.49 -26.63
N ASN A 15 -5.05 -13.88 -26.84
CA ASN A 15 -3.77 -14.58 -27.03
C ASN A 15 -3.06 -15.07 -25.76
N SER A 16 -3.69 -15.08 -24.60
CA SER A 16 -3.06 -15.55 -23.35
C SER A 16 -3.74 -16.79 -22.78
N LYS A 17 -2.91 -17.75 -22.33
CA LYS A 17 -3.37 -18.92 -21.57
C LYS A 17 -3.51 -18.64 -20.08
N ASP A 18 -2.90 -17.60 -19.58
CA ASP A 18 -2.83 -17.20 -18.17
C ASP A 18 -3.66 -15.93 -17.94
N ILE A 19 -4.97 -16.10 -17.85
CA ILE A 19 -5.90 -15.03 -17.53
C ILE A 19 -6.48 -15.33 -16.15
N LEU A 20 -6.29 -14.41 -15.22
CA LEU A 20 -6.89 -14.42 -13.90
C LEU A 20 -8.01 -13.39 -13.85
N TRP A 21 -9.11 -13.74 -13.23
CA TRP A 21 -10.21 -12.82 -13.04
C TRP A 21 -10.92 -13.07 -11.71
N LYS A 22 -11.54 -12.04 -11.19
CA LYS A 22 -12.32 -12.05 -9.95
C LYS A 22 -13.53 -11.15 -10.11
N ILE A 23 -14.65 -11.54 -9.51
CA ILE A 23 -15.84 -10.70 -9.38
C ILE A 23 -15.94 -10.24 -7.92
N GLN A 24 -16.27 -8.98 -7.76
CA GLN A 24 -16.55 -8.37 -6.46
C GLN A 24 -17.96 -7.78 -6.48
N ASP A 25 -18.83 -8.23 -5.57
CA ASP A 25 -20.11 -7.60 -5.33
C ASP A 25 -19.90 -6.34 -4.45
N LEU A 26 -20.36 -5.20 -4.93
CA LEU A 26 -20.27 -3.91 -4.23
C LEU A 26 -21.47 -3.64 -3.32
N ASN A 27 -22.37 -4.63 -3.11
CA ASN A 27 -23.57 -4.56 -2.25
C ASN A 27 -24.55 -3.41 -2.60
N ASN A 28 -24.52 -2.90 -3.82
CA ASN A 28 -25.38 -1.82 -4.32
C ASN A 28 -26.00 -2.15 -5.69
N GLY A 29 -26.03 -3.44 -6.03
CA GLY A 29 -26.46 -3.91 -7.36
C GLY A 29 -25.41 -3.70 -8.45
N LYS A 30 -24.17 -3.33 -8.09
CA LYS A 30 -23.02 -3.23 -9.01
C LYS A 30 -22.01 -4.30 -8.67
N TYR A 31 -21.34 -4.79 -9.71
CA TYR A 31 -20.29 -5.78 -9.61
C TYR A 31 -19.02 -5.22 -10.27
N GLN A 32 -17.90 -5.40 -9.61
CA GLN A 32 -16.60 -5.11 -10.18
C GLN A 32 -15.98 -6.39 -10.69
N VAL A 33 -15.56 -6.40 -11.96
CA VAL A 33 -14.82 -7.50 -12.57
C VAL A 33 -13.37 -7.07 -12.71
N MET A 34 -12.48 -7.73 -12.02
CA MET A 34 -11.04 -7.54 -12.13
C MET A 34 -10.48 -8.61 -13.04
N ILE A 35 -9.72 -8.21 -14.07
CA ILE A 35 -9.13 -9.12 -15.05
C ILE A 35 -7.64 -8.83 -15.13
N ARG A 36 -6.84 -9.84 -14.88
CA ARG A 36 -5.38 -9.78 -15.06
C ARG A 36 -4.98 -10.62 -16.27
N VAL A 37 -4.24 -10.00 -17.19
CA VAL A 37 -3.75 -10.64 -18.41
C VAL A 37 -2.25 -10.44 -18.50
N LYS A 38 -1.48 -11.53 -18.65
CA LYS A 38 -0.01 -11.46 -18.70
C LYS A 38 0.53 -10.89 -20.01
N ASN A 39 -0.14 -11.09 -21.12
CA ASN A 39 0.37 -10.70 -22.43
C ASN A 39 -0.38 -9.49 -22.98
N GLN A 40 0.34 -8.62 -23.71
CA GLN A 40 -0.30 -7.55 -24.47
C GLN A 40 -1.20 -8.12 -25.57
N GLY A 41 -2.25 -7.42 -25.93
CA GLY A 41 -3.18 -7.84 -26.96
C GLY A 41 -4.56 -7.23 -26.81
N ILE A 42 -5.44 -7.64 -27.70
CA ILE A 42 -6.87 -7.32 -27.62
C ILE A 42 -7.59 -8.55 -27.12
N TYR A 43 -8.38 -8.37 -26.07
CA TYR A 43 -9.16 -9.42 -25.44
C TYR A 43 -10.64 -9.07 -25.51
N SER A 44 -11.45 -10.04 -25.93
CA SER A 44 -12.90 -9.93 -25.88
C SER A 44 -13.40 -10.55 -24.58
N VAL A 45 -14.10 -9.77 -23.80
CA VAL A 45 -14.62 -10.18 -22.49
C VAL A 45 -16.13 -10.33 -22.60
N PHE A 46 -16.61 -11.52 -22.33
CA PHE A 46 -18.02 -11.88 -22.31
C PHE A 46 -18.46 -12.06 -20.86
N ILE A 47 -19.46 -11.32 -20.43
CA ILE A 47 -20.03 -11.43 -19.10
C ILE A 47 -21.50 -11.75 -19.25
N SER A 48 -21.94 -12.86 -18.64
CA SER A 48 -23.36 -13.23 -18.56
C SER A 48 -23.76 -13.49 -17.10
N TYR A 49 -25.02 -13.22 -16.80
CA TYR A 49 -25.65 -13.48 -15.51
C TYR A 49 -26.81 -14.41 -15.69
N PHE A 50 -26.79 -15.58 -15.05
CA PHE A 50 -27.76 -16.68 -15.27
C PHE A 50 -28.00 -17.02 -16.75
N GLY A 51 -26.95 -16.95 -17.57
CA GLY A 51 -27.04 -17.28 -19.01
C GLY A 51 -27.53 -16.16 -19.90
N VAL A 52 -27.82 -14.99 -19.35
CA VAL A 52 -28.17 -13.78 -20.13
C VAL A 52 -26.96 -12.88 -20.24
N ASP A 53 -26.57 -12.52 -21.45
CA ASP A 53 -25.47 -11.60 -21.69
C ASP A 53 -25.83 -10.21 -21.16
N LEU A 54 -24.89 -9.61 -20.42
CA LEU A 54 -25.07 -8.26 -19.93
C LEU A 54 -24.97 -7.25 -21.08
N VAL A 55 -25.69 -6.15 -20.94
CA VAL A 55 -25.62 -5.03 -21.89
C VAL A 55 -24.18 -4.58 -22.05
N SER A 56 -23.70 -4.44 -23.28
CA SER A 56 -22.32 -4.17 -23.69
C SER A 56 -21.35 -5.36 -23.67
N SER A 57 -21.83 -6.58 -23.43
CA SER A 57 -21.04 -7.80 -23.63
C SER A 57 -21.21 -8.32 -25.08
N PRO A 58 -20.11 -8.71 -25.82
CA PRO A 58 -18.73 -8.59 -25.36
C PRO A 58 -18.19 -7.17 -25.48
N PHE A 59 -17.30 -6.80 -24.58
CA PHE A 59 -16.49 -5.60 -24.70
C PHE A 59 -15.02 -5.95 -24.91
N GLN A 60 -14.28 -5.07 -25.58
CA GLN A 60 -12.87 -5.28 -25.86
C GLN A 60 -12.00 -4.54 -24.86
N ILE A 61 -11.00 -5.25 -24.32
CA ILE A 61 -9.94 -4.67 -23.52
C ILE A 61 -8.66 -4.72 -24.33
N LYS A 62 -8.06 -3.55 -24.57
CA LYS A 62 -6.72 -3.45 -25.14
C LYS A 62 -5.70 -3.46 -24.02
N VAL A 63 -4.97 -4.54 -23.88
CA VAL A 63 -3.84 -4.62 -22.94
C VAL A 63 -2.60 -4.05 -23.65
N LEU A 64 -2.16 -2.90 -23.19
CA LEU A 64 -0.95 -2.26 -23.71
C LEU A 64 0.29 -3.07 -23.26
N PRO A 65 1.43 -2.92 -23.99
CA PRO A 65 2.67 -3.53 -23.56
C PRO A 65 2.98 -3.07 -22.12
N LYS A 66 3.28 -4.05 -21.28
CA LYS A 66 3.76 -3.81 -19.93
C LYS A 66 5.07 -3.04 -20.04
N PHE A 67 5.28 -2.06 -19.16
CA PHE A 67 6.65 -1.69 -18.82
C PHE A 67 7.38 -3.02 -18.53
N LYS A 68 8.59 -3.18 -19.09
CA LYS A 68 9.42 -4.38 -18.94
C LYS A 68 9.32 -4.83 -17.47
N SER A 69 8.93 -6.08 -17.20
CA SER A 69 8.91 -6.60 -15.84
C SER A 69 10.26 -6.30 -15.21
N ARG A 70 10.25 -5.77 -13.98
CA ARG A 70 11.49 -5.36 -13.32
C ARG A 70 12.39 -6.59 -13.18
N ASN A 71 13.64 -6.47 -13.61
CA ASN A 71 14.68 -7.41 -13.26
C ASN A 71 15.28 -7.00 -11.92
N TYR A 72 14.87 -7.67 -10.86
CA TYR A 72 15.35 -7.38 -9.51
C TYR A 72 16.82 -7.80 -9.33
N ASP A 73 17.34 -8.74 -10.11
CA ASP A 73 18.74 -9.20 -10.04
C ASP A 73 19.74 -8.11 -10.45
N GLU A 74 19.27 -7.03 -11.10
CA GLU A 74 20.08 -5.87 -11.48
C GLU A 74 20.13 -4.78 -10.39
N ILE A 75 19.40 -4.93 -9.29
CA ILE A 75 19.41 -3.97 -8.18
C ILE A 75 20.52 -4.37 -7.21
N ILE A 76 21.70 -3.80 -7.39
CA ILE A 76 22.87 -4.06 -6.53
C ILE A 76 23.09 -2.90 -5.56
N GLU A 77 22.88 -1.68 -6.02
CA GLU A 77 23.15 -0.44 -5.28
C GLU A 77 22.07 0.61 -5.55
N PRO A 78 21.82 1.55 -4.62
CA PRO A 78 20.97 2.70 -4.90
C PRO A 78 21.48 3.48 -6.12
N LYS A 79 20.59 3.75 -7.08
CA LYS A 79 20.97 4.56 -8.26
C LYS A 79 21.34 5.99 -7.87
N TRP A 80 20.71 6.52 -6.85
CA TRP A 80 20.90 7.85 -6.32
C TRP A 80 20.24 7.97 -4.93
N THR A 81 20.75 8.89 -4.15
CA THR A 81 20.19 9.27 -2.85
C THR A 81 20.03 10.78 -2.81
N PHE A 82 19.09 11.26 -2.02
CA PHE A 82 18.88 12.69 -1.81
C PHE A 82 18.51 12.99 -0.37
N GLY A 83 18.71 14.23 0.01
CA GLY A 83 18.61 14.68 1.39
C GLY A 83 19.86 14.33 2.18
N GLY A 84 19.99 14.97 3.30
CA GLY A 84 21.05 14.72 4.28
C GLY A 84 20.45 14.88 5.66
N LYS A 85 21.16 14.48 6.73
CA LYS A 85 20.71 14.63 8.09
C LYS A 85 20.61 16.10 8.49
N GLY A 86 19.43 16.54 8.93
CA GLY A 86 19.23 17.92 9.39
C GLY A 86 17.77 18.32 9.47
N ILE A 87 17.53 19.62 9.72
CA ILE A 87 16.19 20.21 9.86
C ILE A 87 15.89 21.28 8.80
N GLY A 88 16.84 21.53 7.92
CA GLY A 88 16.70 22.47 6.82
C GLY A 88 15.77 21.98 5.71
N LYS A 89 15.64 22.78 4.65
CA LYS A 89 14.92 22.39 3.45
C LYS A 89 15.73 21.33 2.69
N GLY A 90 15.10 20.20 2.36
CA GLY A 90 15.76 19.09 1.70
C GLY A 90 16.61 18.22 2.63
N GLU A 91 16.75 18.57 3.90
CA GLU A 91 17.39 17.73 4.93
C GLU A 91 16.32 16.93 5.67
N PHE A 92 16.68 15.78 6.23
CA PHE A 92 15.79 14.90 6.97
C PHE A 92 16.21 14.71 8.42
N ASN A 93 15.21 14.57 9.28
CA ASN A 93 15.37 14.18 10.67
C ASN A 93 14.35 13.08 10.99
N CYS A 94 14.76 11.84 10.96
CA CYS A 94 13.91 10.66 11.08
C CYS A 94 12.82 10.58 9.98
N PRO A 95 13.18 10.50 8.69
CA PRO A 95 12.22 10.29 7.62
C PRO A 95 11.52 8.94 7.80
N ARG A 96 10.23 8.89 7.50
CA ARG A 96 9.36 7.73 7.69
C ARG A 96 8.69 7.34 6.38
N GLY A 97 7.37 7.25 6.37
CA GLY A 97 6.60 6.92 5.20
C GLY A 97 6.79 7.92 4.06
N LEU A 98 6.73 7.41 2.86
CA LEU A 98 6.83 8.18 1.63
C LEU A 98 5.81 7.73 0.59
N SER A 99 5.49 8.61 -0.33
CA SER A 99 4.57 8.34 -1.43
C SER A 99 4.92 9.18 -2.65
N VAL A 100 4.60 8.68 -3.84
CA VAL A 100 4.83 9.39 -5.10
C VAL A 100 3.49 9.63 -5.77
N ASN A 101 3.25 10.85 -6.25
CA ASN A 101 2.05 11.16 -6.99
C ASN A 101 2.19 10.83 -8.50
N SER A 102 1.10 10.99 -9.25
CA SER A 102 1.07 10.74 -10.70
C SER A 102 1.98 11.65 -11.53
N ASN A 103 2.49 12.73 -10.96
CA ASN A 103 3.46 13.63 -11.62
C ASN A 103 4.91 13.27 -11.27
N GLY A 104 5.15 12.21 -10.49
CA GLY A 104 6.48 11.82 -10.02
C GLY A 104 6.98 12.62 -8.81
N ASN A 105 6.18 13.52 -8.22
CA ASN A 105 6.62 14.22 -7.02
C ASN A 105 6.62 13.29 -5.82
N ILE A 106 7.68 13.36 -5.02
CA ILE A 106 7.94 12.53 -3.85
C ILE A 106 7.53 13.30 -2.59
N PHE A 107 6.71 12.68 -1.76
CA PHE A 107 6.25 13.22 -0.47
C PHE A 107 6.85 12.38 0.64
N VAL A 108 7.48 13.00 1.62
CA VAL A 108 8.17 12.32 2.73
C VAL A 108 7.69 12.89 4.06
N CYS A 109 7.24 12.00 4.96
CA CYS A 109 7.03 12.32 6.37
C CYS A 109 8.38 12.45 7.07
N ASP A 110 8.62 13.59 7.68
CA ASP A 110 9.89 13.93 8.30
C ASP A 110 9.69 14.66 9.63
N ASN A 111 9.95 14.01 10.73
CA ASN A 111 9.83 14.51 12.10
C ASN A 111 8.46 15.14 12.41
N HIS A 112 8.24 16.41 12.07
CA HIS A 112 6.98 17.13 12.34
C HIS A 112 6.46 17.89 11.11
N ARG A 113 6.88 17.49 9.92
CA ARG A 113 6.51 18.09 8.64
C ARG A 113 6.37 17.04 7.54
N VAL A 114 5.80 17.43 6.45
CA VAL A 114 5.89 16.72 5.16
C VAL A 114 6.73 17.57 4.22
N GLN A 115 7.73 16.98 3.61
CA GLN A 115 8.53 17.60 2.55
C GLN A 115 8.13 17.02 1.19
N ILE A 116 8.18 17.87 0.17
CA ILE A 116 7.84 17.53 -1.21
C ILE A 116 9.04 17.81 -2.09
N PHE A 117 9.38 16.83 -2.92
CA PHE A 117 10.49 16.86 -3.87
C PHE A 117 9.98 16.54 -5.27
N ASP A 118 10.71 16.94 -6.28
CA ASP A 118 10.47 16.48 -7.63
C ASP A 118 11.02 15.06 -7.84
N SER A 119 10.83 14.50 -9.04
CA SER A 119 11.31 13.16 -9.40
C SER A 119 12.84 13.01 -9.41
N GLY A 120 13.57 14.10 -9.38
CA GLY A 120 15.04 14.16 -9.27
C GLY A 120 15.54 14.30 -7.84
N GLY A 121 14.62 14.44 -6.84
CA GLY A 121 14.99 14.65 -5.44
C GLY A 121 15.28 16.11 -5.08
N GLU A 122 14.95 17.06 -5.95
CA GLU A 122 15.10 18.48 -5.66
C GLU A 122 13.92 18.98 -4.81
N PHE A 123 14.22 19.74 -3.76
CA PHE A 123 13.23 20.26 -2.84
C PHE A 123 12.26 21.22 -3.53
N ILE A 124 10.96 20.96 -3.44
CA ILE A 124 9.88 21.83 -3.94
C ILE A 124 9.29 22.67 -2.80
N SER A 125 8.79 22.01 -1.77
CA SER A 125 8.06 22.69 -0.69
C SER A 125 7.93 21.82 0.55
N THR A 126 7.41 22.41 1.62
CA THR A 126 7.10 21.72 2.88
C THR A 126 5.85 22.29 3.51
N PHE A 127 5.13 21.46 4.26
CA PHE A 127 4.02 21.90 5.10
C PHE A 127 3.99 21.15 6.43
N GLY A 128 3.29 21.73 7.38
CA GLY A 128 3.22 21.23 8.75
C GLY A 128 4.28 21.84 9.65
N SER A 129 4.06 21.67 10.94
CA SER A 129 4.96 22.07 12.02
C SER A 129 4.55 21.32 13.28
N ILE A 130 5.41 21.25 14.28
CA ILE A 130 5.12 20.56 15.54
C ILE A 130 3.84 21.07 16.19
N GLY A 131 3.00 20.15 16.68
CA GLY A 131 1.80 20.42 17.45
C GLY A 131 0.63 19.48 17.20
N ASN A 132 -0.51 19.76 17.85
CA ASN A 132 -1.74 18.98 17.79
C ASN A 132 -2.90 19.68 17.07
N GLY A 133 -2.72 20.92 16.64
CA GLY A 133 -3.74 21.66 15.86
C GLY A 133 -3.91 21.07 14.44
N ASN A 134 -4.92 21.57 13.74
CA ASN A 134 -5.12 21.23 12.33
C ASN A 134 -3.95 21.73 11.47
N GLY A 135 -3.41 20.85 10.62
CA GLY A 135 -2.24 21.14 9.80
C GLY A 135 -0.90 21.13 10.54
N LYS A 136 -0.91 20.80 11.84
CA LYS A 136 0.30 20.56 12.62
C LYS A 136 0.48 19.07 12.83
N PHE A 137 1.73 18.61 13.03
CA PHE A 137 2.06 17.21 13.20
C PHE A 137 2.78 16.94 14.52
N ASN A 138 2.57 15.72 15.02
CA ASN A 138 3.40 15.14 16.05
C ASN A 138 3.75 13.71 15.63
N TYR A 139 4.95 13.54 15.05
CA TYR A 139 5.43 12.34 14.40
C TYR A 139 4.47 11.86 13.29
N PRO A 140 4.40 12.58 12.14
CA PRO A 140 3.75 12.06 10.93
C PRO A 140 4.49 10.80 10.52
N TYR A 141 3.72 9.72 10.29
CA TYR A 141 4.30 8.39 10.18
C TYR A 141 4.27 7.84 8.77
N ASP A 142 3.10 7.73 8.16
CA ASP A 142 2.95 7.32 6.78
C ASP A 142 2.10 8.31 5.98
N ILE A 143 2.25 8.25 4.66
CA ILE A 143 1.64 9.19 3.73
C ILE A 143 1.17 8.47 2.49
N LYS A 144 -0.04 8.77 2.02
CA LYS A 144 -0.57 8.29 0.74
C LYS A 144 -1.26 9.41 0.00
N ILE A 145 -1.25 9.30 -1.32
CA ILE A 145 -1.88 10.27 -2.22
C ILE A 145 -3.09 9.61 -2.87
N THR A 146 -4.26 10.23 -2.74
CA THR A 146 -5.51 9.74 -3.35
C THR A 146 -5.49 9.91 -4.87
N SER A 147 -6.41 9.26 -5.57
CA SER A 147 -6.62 9.41 -7.02
C SER A 147 -6.89 10.87 -7.44
N GLN A 148 -7.40 11.68 -6.51
CA GLN A 148 -7.69 13.11 -6.72
C GLN A 148 -6.54 14.04 -6.28
N GLY A 149 -5.42 13.47 -5.84
CA GLY A 149 -4.24 14.20 -5.40
C GLY A 149 -4.32 14.73 -3.96
N ASN A 150 -5.32 14.36 -3.17
CA ASN A 150 -5.33 14.69 -1.75
C ASN A 150 -4.28 13.87 -1.00
N ILE A 151 -3.70 14.47 0.03
CA ILE A 151 -2.63 13.90 0.82
C ILE A 151 -3.22 13.39 2.14
N ILE A 152 -2.99 12.13 2.46
CA ILE A 152 -3.43 11.49 3.70
C ILE A 152 -2.20 11.17 4.53
N VAL A 153 -2.16 11.62 5.79
CA VAL A 153 -1.01 11.44 6.69
C VAL A 153 -1.48 10.84 8.01
N SER A 154 -0.86 9.74 8.45
CA SER A 154 -1.03 9.22 9.80
C SER A 154 -0.11 9.96 10.77
N GLU A 155 -0.59 10.16 11.99
CA GLU A 155 0.17 10.78 13.06
C GLU A 155 0.19 9.90 14.30
N LEU A 156 1.37 9.41 14.61
CA LEU A 156 1.58 8.47 15.70
C LEU A 156 1.14 9.07 17.03
N SER A 157 1.72 10.20 17.44
CA SER A 157 1.51 10.76 18.79
C SER A 157 0.25 11.60 18.94
N ASN A 158 -0.38 12.02 17.83
CA ASN A 158 -1.68 12.70 17.87
C ASN A 158 -2.85 11.72 17.68
N HIS A 159 -2.57 10.42 17.49
CA HIS A 159 -3.56 9.34 17.37
C HIS A 159 -4.65 9.63 16.34
N ARG A 160 -4.26 10.13 15.17
CA ARG A 160 -5.19 10.56 14.11
C ARG A 160 -4.60 10.41 12.73
N ILE A 161 -5.47 10.52 11.75
CA ILE A 161 -5.15 10.71 10.33
C ILE A 161 -5.56 12.13 9.96
N GLN A 162 -4.72 12.87 9.23
CA GLN A 162 -5.12 14.14 8.63
C GLN A 162 -5.18 14.03 7.10
N ILE A 163 -6.13 14.75 6.50
CA ILE A 163 -6.33 14.84 5.06
C ILE A 163 -6.06 16.28 4.63
N PHE A 164 -5.24 16.42 3.60
CA PHE A 164 -4.84 17.71 3.03
C PHE A 164 -5.15 17.74 1.53
N SER A 165 -5.32 18.93 0.98
CA SER A 165 -5.32 19.12 -0.47
C SER A 165 -3.93 18.83 -1.06
N SER A 166 -3.84 18.71 -2.38
CA SER A 166 -2.58 18.55 -3.11
C SER A 166 -1.58 19.70 -2.88
N LYS A 167 -2.01 20.81 -2.29
CA LYS A 167 -1.18 21.98 -1.93
C LYS A 167 -0.84 22.03 -0.42
N GLY A 168 -1.05 20.93 0.33
CA GLY A 168 -0.77 20.87 1.77
C GLY A 168 -1.72 21.68 2.66
N ARG A 169 -2.90 22.10 2.17
CA ARG A 169 -3.91 22.77 2.99
C ARG A 169 -4.78 21.77 3.71
N PHE A 170 -4.92 21.90 5.02
CA PHE A 170 -5.77 21.02 5.83
C PHE A 170 -7.22 21.00 5.31
N ILE A 171 -7.78 19.81 5.17
CA ILE A 171 -9.19 19.55 4.79
C ILE A 171 -9.95 19.00 5.98
N SER A 172 -9.53 17.85 6.50
CA SER A 172 -10.23 17.14 7.57
C SER A 172 -9.29 16.23 8.36
N LYS A 173 -9.82 15.64 9.43
CA LYS A 173 -9.10 14.64 10.23
C LYS A 173 -10.02 13.50 10.63
N ILE A 174 -9.44 12.34 10.87
CA ILE A 174 -10.10 11.13 11.34
C ILE A 174 -9.40 10.69 12.63
N GLY A 175 -10.16 10.31 13.62
CA GLY A 175 -9.68 9.66 14.83
C GLY A 175 -9.34 10.57 15.99
N SER A 176 -9.14 9.92 17.09
CA SER A 176 -8.69 10.44 18.39
C SER A 176 -8.09 9.26 19.16
N ASN A 177 -7.41 9.51 20.27
CA ASN A 177 -6.86 8.45 21.11
C ASN A 177 -7.97 7.54 21.65
N GLY A 178 -7.79 6.23 21.53
CA GLY A 178 -8.70 5.21 22.05
C GLY A 178 -8.72 3.92 21.25
N ASN A 179 -9.63 3.02 21.60
CA ASN A 179 -9.79 1.69 21.00
C ASN A 179 -11.17 1.44 20.38
N GLU A 180 -12.09 2.40 20.42
CA GLU A 180 -13.38 2.30 19.77
C GLU A 180 -13.25 2.38 18.23
N ASN A 181 -14.36 2.17 17.52
CA ASN A 181 -14.40 2.33 16.06
C ASN A 181 -14.11 3.78 15.68
N GLY A 182 -13.12 3.98 14.82
CA GLY A 182 -12.69 5.31 14.41
C GLY A 182 -11.73 6.00 15.39
N GLN A 183 -11.38 5.37 16.51
CA GLN A 183 -10.30 5.81 17.40
C GLN A 183 -9.04 5.01 17.13
N PHE A 184 -7.88 5.58 17.41
CA PHE A 184 -6.58 4.95 17.20
C PHE A 184 -5.70 5.04 18.45
N THR A 185 -4.77 4.09 18.57
CA THR A 185 -3.62 4.23 19.44
C THR A 185 -2.36 3.98 18.60
N ASN A 186 -1.65 5.06 18.28
CA ASN A 186 -0.47 5.04 17.40
C ASN A 186 -0.79 4.48 16.00
N PRO A 187 -1.59 5.18 15.16
CA PRO A 187 -1.80 4.76 13.78
C PRO A 187 -0.51 4.95 12.98
N GLU A 188 -0.11 3.90 12.27
CA GLU A 188 1.14 3.88 11.51
C GLU A 188 0.86 3.77 10.00
N GLY A 189 1.05 2.61 9.40
CA GLY A 189 0.92 2.42 7.96
C GLY A 189 -0.47 2.72 7.41
N ILE A 190 -0.51 3.27 6.22
CA ILE A 190 -1.72 3.57 5.46
C ILE A 190 -1.65 2.89 4.10
N ALA A 191 -2.80 2.37 3.61
CA ALA A 191 -2.99 2.02 2.21
C ALA A 191 -4.29 2.61 1.68
N LEU A 192 -4.36 2.76 0.37
CA LEU A 192 -5.58 3.14 -0.35
C LEU A 192 -5.95 2.03 -1.34
N ASP A 193 -7.23 1.71 -1.43
CA ASP A 193 -7.74 0.88 -2.51
C ASP A 193 -8.11 1.74 -3.75
N SER A 194 -8.61 1.10 -4.81
CA SER A 194 -9.01 1.76 -6.05
C SER A 194 -10.19 2.74 -5.92
N HIS A 195 -10.86 2.76 -4.76
CA HIS A 195 -11.97 3.67 -4.43
C HIS A 195 -11.54 4.75 -3.44
N ASP A 196 -10.24 4.89 -3.18
CA ASP A 196 -9.67 5.75 -2.14
C ASP A 196 -10.18 5.42 -0.72
N ASN A 197 -10.64 4.18 -0.45
CA ASN A 197 -10.87 3.76 0.92
C ASN A 197 -9.52 3.67 1.64
N ILE A 198 -9.51 4.09 2.90
CA ILE A 198 -8.31 4.27 3.70
C ILE A 198 -8.19 3.10 4.67
N TYR A 199 -7.14 2.31 4.52
CA TYR A 199 -6.76 1.22 5.42
C TYR A 199 -5.66 1.70 6.34
N VAL A 200 -5.82 1.51 7.66
CA VAL A 200 -4.91 2.06 8.67
C VAL A 200 -4.48 0.97 9.63
N CYS A 201 -3.18 0.81 9.80
CA CYS A 201 -2.60 0.02 10.88
C CYS A 201 -2.78 0.75 12.21
N ASP A 202 -3.68 0.27 13.05
CA ASP A 202 -3.90 0.75 14.40
C ASP A 202 -2.98 -0.04 15.35
N TYR A 203 -1.69 0.34 15.31
CA TYR A 203 -0.53 -0.41 15.76
C TYR A 203 -0.67 -0.96 17.18
N THR A 204 -0.95 -0.11 18.14
CA THR A 204 -1.07 -0.53 19.55
C THR A 204 -2.40 -1.25 19.84
N ASN A 205 -3.43 -1.04 19.04
CA ASN A 205 -4.70 -1.76 19.14
C ASN A 205 -4.71 -3.09 18.36
N HIS A 206 -3.59 -3.46 17.70
CA HIS A 206 -3.41 -4.75 17.02
C HIS A 206 -4.49 -5.07 15.99
N ARG A 207 -4.87 -4.08 15.18
CA ARG A 207 -5.96 -4.21 14.20
C ARG A 207 -5.73 -3.33 12.97
N ILE A 208 -6.47 -3.62 11.92
CA ILE A 208 -6.61 -2.73 10.76
C ILE A 208 -7.99 -2.12 10.79
N GLN A 209 -8.10 -0.81 10.64
CA GLN A 209 -9.37 -0.11 10.47
C GLN A 209 -9.51 0.42 9.04
N VAL A 210 -10.72 0.37 8.51
CA VAL A 210 -11.04 0.78 7.14
C VAL A 210 -12.06 1.91 7.16
N PHE A 211 -11.77 2.97 6.42
CA PHE A 211 -12.60 4.17 6.27
C PHE A 211 -12.87 4.41 4.79
N ASN A 212 -13.99 5.05 4.48
CA ASN A 212 -14.22 5.52 3.12
C ASN A 212 -13.36 6.77 2.82
N SER A 213 -13.36 7.20 1.57
CA SER A 213 -12.59 8.37 1.11
C SER A 213 -12.97 9.69 1.80
N GLN A 214 -14.12 9.76 2.49
CA GLN A 214 -14.56 10.90 3.31
C GLN A 214 -14.15 10.76 4.78
N GLY A 215 -13.45 9.66 5.16
CA GLY A 215 -13.01 9.41 6.53
C GLY A 215 -14.09 8.83 7.46
N LYS A 216 -15.19 8.31 6.94
CA LYS A 216 -16.19 7.60 7.74
C LYS A 216 -15.75 6.16 7.94
N PHE A 217 -15.76 5.68 9.18
CA PHE A 217 -15.48 4.28 9.52
C PHE A 217 -16.44 3.32 8.76
N ILE A 218 -15.88 2.27 8.18
CA ILE A 218 -16.62 1.22 7.48
C ILE A 218 -16.59 -0.08 8.29
N TRP A 219 -15.39 -0.62 8.52
CA TRP A 219 -15.16 -1.88 9.23
C TRP A 219 -13.73 -2.00 9.74
N LYS A 220 -13.47 -3.08 10.50
CA LYS A 220 -12.13 -3.40 11.02
C LYS A 220 -11.93 -4.90 11.08
N PHE A 221 -10.67 -5.34 11.12
CA PHE A 221 -10.31 -6.74 11.36
C PHE A 221 -8.99 -6.84 12.14
N GLY A 222 -8.72 -8.04 12.65
CA GLY A 222 -7.58 -8.31 13.49
C GLY A 222 -7.85 -8.11 14.98
N SER A 223 -7.04 -8.75 15.78
CA SER A 223 -7.00 -8.67 17.24
C SER A 223 -5.60 -9.05 17.72
N LYS A 224 -5.25 -8.75 18.96
CA LYS A 224 -3.95 -9.09 19.53
C LYS A 224 -3.73 -10.61 19.57
N GLY A 225 -2.61 -11.07 19.02
CA GLY A 225 -2.19 -12.46 19.07
C GLY A 225 -1.22 -12.85 17.96
N ASN A 226 -0.96 -14.15 17.84
CA ASN A 226 -0.04 -14.76 16.88
C ASN A 226 -0.70 -15.78 15.93
N GLU A 227 -1.99 -16.04 16.09
CA GLU A 227 -2.74 -16.91 15.20
C GLU A 227 -3.02 -16.23 13.85
N ASN A 228 -3.51 -16.98 12.89
CA ASN A 228 -3.94 -16.45 11.59
C ASN A 228 -5.09 -15.44 11.77
N GLY A 229 -4.91 -14.25 11.21
CA GLY A 229 -5.86 -13.15 11.37
C GLY A 229 -5.69 -12.34 12.65
N GLN A 230 -4.77 -12.71 13.54
CA GLN A 230 -4.36 -11.92 14.68
C GLN A 230 -3.05 -11.18 14.36
N PHE A 231 -2.79 -10.08 15.05
CA PHE A 231 -1.61 -9.26 14.87
C PHE A 231 -0.89 -8.98 16.19
N LEU A 232 0.41 -8.80 16.10
CA LEU A 232 1.20 -8.19 17.16
C LEU A 232 1.94 -6.98 16.58
N HIS A 233 1.33 -5.79 16.80
CA HIS A 233 1.82 -4.52 16.28
C HIS A 233 1.90 -4.49 14.73
N PRO A 234 0.75 -4.49 14.02
CA PRO A 234 0.73 -4.36 12.55
C PRO A 234 1.28 -3.00 12.16
N TYR A 235 2.31 -2.99 11.31
CA TYR A 235 3.07 -1.80 10.98
C TYR A 235 2.72 -1.21 9.61
N GLY A 236 2.97 -1.97 8.56
CA GLY A 236 2.70 -1.59 7.19
C GLY A 236 1.48 -2.30 6.61
N VAL A 237 0.79 -1.64 5.70
CA VAL A 237 -0.32 -2.21 4.94
C VAL A 237 -0.20 -1.83 3.47
N ALA A 238 -0.50 -2.79 2.57
CA ALA A 238 -0.55 -2.56 1.13
C ALA A 238 -1.76 -3.27 0.53
N ILE A 239 -2.22 -2.78 -0.63
CA ILE A 239 -3.33 -3.40 -1.37
C ILE A 239 -2.80 -3.77 -2.76
N ASN A 240 -2.95 -5.03 -3.14
CA ASN A 240 -2.53 -5.48 -4.47
C ASN A 240 -3.61 -5.24 -5.54
N SER A 241 -3.30 -5.53 -6.81
CA SER A 241 -4.22 -5.31 -7.93
C SER A 241 -5.51 -6.14 -7.85
N CYS A 242 -5.52 -7.23 -7.08
CA CYS A 242 -6.70 -8.07 -6.82
C CYS A 242 -7.53 -7.57 -5.63
N GLY A 243 -7.12 -6.48 -4.97
CA GLY A 243 -7.76 -5.96 -3.77
C GLY A 243 -7.43 -6.76 -2.50
N ASN A 244 -6.44 -7.66 -2.53
CA ASN A 244 -5.98 -8.33 -1.32
C ASN A 244 -5.20 -7.36 -0.45
N ILE A 245 -5.37 -7.50 0.87
CA ILE A 245 -4.74 -6.67 1.89
C ILE A 245 -3.51 -7.42 2.42
N LEU A 246 -2.35 -6.80 2.30
CA LEU A 246 -1.08 -7.33 2.81
C LEU A 246 -0.70 -6.53 4.06
N VAL A 247 -0.35 -7.20 5.15
CA VAL A 247 -0.03 -6.55 6.43
C VAL A 247 1.30 -7.05 6.96
N SER A 248 2.21 -6.13 7.26
CA SER A 248 3.42 -6.45 8.05
C SER A 248 3.03 -6.62 9.51
N ASP A 249 3.01 -7.85 9.98
CA ASP A 249 2.73 -8.24 11.36
C ASP A 249 4.05 -8.24 12.14
N SER A 250 4.51 -7.03 12.46
CA SER A 250 5.91 -6.70 12.76
C SER A 250 6.51 -7.56 13.87
N LEU A 251 5.88 -7.61 15.03
CA LEU A 251 6.41 -8.38 16.16
C LEU A 251 6.05 -9.88 16.14
N ASN A 252 5.32 -10.33 15.12
CA ASN A 252 5.20 -11.75 14.77
C ASN A 252 6.15 -12.13 13.62
N HIS A 253 6.97 -11.19 13.11
CA HIS A 253 8.00 -11.40 12.10
C HIS A 253 7.48 -12.09 10.82
N ARG A 254 6.30 -11.66 10.33
CA ARG A 254 5.62 -12.27 9.19
C ARG A 254 4.82 -11.25 8.39
N ILE A 255 4.44 -11.64 7.18
CA ILE A 255 3.45 -10.94 6.37
C ILE A 255 2.19 -11.78 6.32
N GLN A 256 1.04 -11.18 6.57
CA GLN A 256 -0.26 -11.82 6.41
C GLN A 256 -1.01 -11.23 5.21
N ILE A 257 -1.70 -12.09 4.45
CA ILE A 257 -2.50 -11.71 3.29
C ILE A 257 -3.97 -12.02 3.59
N PHE A 258 -4.82 -11.05 3.32
CA PHE A 258 -6.27 -11.11 3.51
C PHE A 258 -6.99 -10.79 2.21
N ASP A 259 -8.20 -11.28 2.05
CA ASP A 259 -9.08 -10.81 0.98
C ASP A 259 -9.63 -9.40 1.31
N PHE A 260 -10.34 -8.81 0.35
CA PHE A 260 -10.95 -7.47 0.48
C PHE A 260 -12.04 -7.38 1.58
N LYS A 261 -12.45 -8.50 2.17
CA LYS A 261 -13.37 -8.59 3.33
C LYS A 261 -12.63 -8.79 4.64
N GLY A 262 -11.29 -8.82 4.62
CA GLY A 262 -10.46 -9.08 5.79
C GLY A 262 -10.43 -10.55 6.23
N GLN A 263 -10.82 -11.48 5.36
CA GLN A 263 -10.69 -12.90 5.63
C GLN A 263 -9.26 -13.34 5.34
N PHE A 264 -8.65 -14.08 6.26
CA PHE A 264 -7.29 -14.59 6.12
C PHE A 264 -7.18 -15.50 4.88
N ILE A 265 -6.14 -15.26 4.06
CA ILE A 265 -5.81 -16.09 2.89
C ILE A 265 -4.56 -16.93 3.18
N SER A 266 -3.46 -16.26 3.51
CA SER A 266 -2.15 -16.90 3.69
C SER A 266 -1.21 -16.03 4.53
N THR A 267 -0.09 -16.63 4.92
CA THR A 267 1.01 -15.93 5.60
C THR A 267 2.34 -16.50 5.13
N PHE A 268 3.38 -15.68 5.20
CA PHE A 268 4.75 -16.10 4.94
C PHE A 268 5.72 -15.30 5.82
N GLY A 269 6.91 -15.84 6.00
CA GLY A 269 7.92 -15.29 6.89
C GLY A 269 7.91 -15.92 8.28
N SER A 270 9.04 -15.81 8.94
CA SER A 270 9.28 -16.18 10.33
C SER A 270 10.45 -15.36 10.87
N HIS A 271 10.67 -15.34 12.18
CA HIS A 271 11.82 -14.64 12.76
C HIS A 271 13.15 -15.22 12.28
N GLY A 272 14.06 -14.36 11.86
CA GLY A 272 15.43 -14.68 11.45
C GLY A 272 15.99 -13.73 10.39
N ASP A 273 17.18 -14.07 9.87
CA ASP A 273 17.96 -13.28 8.91
C ASP A 273 18.18 -13.97 7.55
N GLU A 274 17.70 -15.21 7.38
CA GLU A 274 17.76 -15.93 6.12
C GLU A 274 16.70 -15.44 5.13
N ASP A 275 16.74 -15.92 3.90
CA ASP A 275 15.70 -15.67 2.89
C ASP A 275 14.32 -16.07 3.41
N ASN A 276 13.31 -15.21 3.20
CA ASN A 276 11.96 -15.40 3.72
C ASN A 276 11.87 -15.43 5.26
N GLN A 277 12.88 -14.96 5.97
CA GLN A 277 12.81 -14.65 7.39
C GLN A 277 12.88 -13.14 7.58
N PHE A 278 12.30 -12.64 8.66
CA PHE A 278 12.24 -11.20 8.96
C PHE A 278 12.67 -10.93 10.40
N ASP A 279 13.22 -9.74 10.61
CA ASP A 279 13.28 -9.14 11.93
C ASP A 279 12.59 -7.78 11.90
N SER A 280 11.40 -7.74 12.49
CA SER A 280 10.53 -6.56 12.57
C SER A 280 10.21 -5.95 11.19
N PRO A 281 9.53 -6.69 10.28
CA PRO A 281 9.14 -6.15 8.98
C PRO A 281 8.26 -4.91 9.16
N SER A 282 8.59 -3.84 8.45
CA SER A 282 7.94 -2.53 8.59
C SER A 282 7.15 -2.12 7.32
N GLY A 283 7.70 -1.21 6.52
CA GLY A 283 7.06 -0.76 5.30
C GLY A 283 6.84 -1.89 4.29
N ILE A 284 5.72 -1.86 3.61
CA ILE A 284 5.35 -2.84 2.57
C ILE A 284 4.70 -2.13 1.41
N CYS A 285 5.06 -2.50 0.20
CA CYS A 285 4.37 -2.07 -1.01
C CYS A 285 4.26 -3.20 -2.02
N VAL A 286 3.50 -2.97 -3.07
CA VAL A 286 3.39 -3.88 -4.22
C VAL A 286 3.75 -3.13 -5.49
N ASP A 287 4.47 -3.79 -6.38
CA ASP A 287 4.78 -3.24 -7.69
C ASP A 287 3.65 -3.50 -8.71
N LEU A 288 3.83 -3.04 -9.94
CA LEU A 288 2.87 -3.22 -11.02
C LEU A 288 2.69 -4.69 -11.45
N ASP A 289 3.58 -5.58 -11.00
CA ASP A 289 3.53 -7.03 -11.25
C ASP A 289 2.92 -7.79 -10.07
N ASP A 290 2.45 -7.05 -9.03
CA ASP A 290 2.04 -7.54 -7.72
C ASP A 290 3.16 -8.26 -6.96
N ASN A 291 4.44 -8.01 -7.28
CA ASN A 291 5.49 -8.44 -6.39
C ASN A 291 5.43 -7.62 -5.11
N ILE A 292 5.68 -8.27 -4.01
CA ILE A 292 5.59 -7.73 -2.66
C ILE A 292 6.99 -7.31 -2.23
N LEU A 293 7.17 -6.04 -1.89
CA LEU A 293 8.44 -5.53 -1.37
C LEU A 293 8.26 -5.19 0.11
N VAL A 294 9.14 -5.69 0.95
CA VAL A 294 9.06 -5.55 2.41
C VAL A 294 10.36 -4.98 2.95
N CYS A 295 10.25 -3.92 3.75
CA CYS A 295 11.34 -3.42 4.58
C CYS A 295 11.57 -4.41 5.74
N ASP A 296 12.67 -5.13 5.71
CA ASP A 296 13.13 -6.02 6.76
C ASP A 296 14.13 -5.24 7.64
N THR A 297 13.57 -4.35 8.46
CA THR A 297 14.25 -3.20 9.06
C THR A 297 15.48 -3.60 9.86
N ASN A 298 15.35 -4.50 10.82
CA ASN A 298 16.45 -4.90 11.68
C ASN A 298 17.49 -5.80 10.98
N ASN A 299 17.15 -6.34 9.80
CA ASN A 299 18.08 -7.08 8.95
C ASN A 299 18.71 -6.19 7.86
N HIS A 300 18.45 -4.87 7.87
CA HIS A 300 19.03 -3.88 6.95
C HIS A 300 18.89 -4.27 5.47
N ARG A 301 17.68 -4.68 5.06
CA ARG A 301 17.43 -5.13 3.69
C ARG A 301 15.97 -4.92 3.25
N ILE A 302 15.78 -4.96 1.94
CA ILE A 302 14.45 -5.09 1.32
C ILE A 302 14.37 -6.51 0.77
N GLN A 303 13.35 -7.25 1.14
CA GLN A 303 13.03 -8.55 0.54
C GLN A 303 11.91 -8.41 -0.48
N VAL A 304 12.01 -9.14 -1.58
CA VAL A 304 11.04 -9.16 -2.67
C VAL A 304 10.45 -10.56 -2.83
N PHE A 305 9.13 -10.60 -2.93
CA PHE A 305 8.36 -11.84 -3.08
C PHE A 305 7.42 -11.73 -4.27
N ASP A 306 7.06 -12.86 -4.84
CA ASP A 306 5.95 -12.90 -5.80
C ASP A 306 4.59 -12.68 -5.09
N PHE A 307 3.52 -12.56 -5.86
CA PHE A 307 2.15 -12.35 -5.35
C PHE A 307 1.62 -13.47 -4.44
N ASN A 308 2.28 -14.63 -4.40
CA ASN A 308 1.95 -15.76 -3.52
C ASN A 308 2.81 -15.78 -2.24
N GLY A 309 3.75 -14.84 -2.08
CA GLY A 309 4.69 -14.80 -0.97
C GLY A 309 5.90 -15.72 -1.15
N LYS A 310 6.20 -16.16 -2.38
CA LYS A 310 7.43 -16.90 -2.67
C LYS A 310 8.58 -15.90 -2.84
N PHE A 311 9.67 -16.11 -2.12
CA PHE A 311 10.88 -15.31 -2.20
C PHE A 311 11.42 -15.23 -3.64
N ILE A 312 11.81 -14.04 -4.07
CA ILE A 312 12.43 -13.75 -5.35
C ILE A 312 13.88 -13.36 -5.14
N THR A 313 14.12 -12.28 -4.39
CA THR A 313 15.46 -11.73 -4.15
C THR A 313 15.47 -10.79 -2.94
N THR A 314 16.66 -10.35 -2.56
CA THR A 314 16.89 -9.33 -1.55
C THR A 314 17.94 -8.33 -2.02
N PHE A 315 17.90 -7.10 -1.49
CA PHE A 315 18.95 -6.10 -1.66
C PHE A 315 19.11 -5.29 -0.38
N GLY A 316 20.34 -4.82 -0.13
CA GLY A 316 20.68 -4.06 1.07
C GLY A 316 20.03 -2.70 1.11
N ALA A 317 19.66 -2.26 2.30
CA ALA A 317 19.17 -0.92 2.60
C ALA A 317 19.47 -0.63 4.08
N ASP A 318 20.05 0.52 4.38
CA ASP A 318 20.32 0.89 5.77
C ASP A 318 19.00 1.27 6.44
N ASN A 319 18.68 0.66 7.59
CA ASN A 319 17.48 0.92 8.41
C ASN A 319 16.19 1.28 7.62
N PRO A 320 15.76 0.46 6.63
CA PRO A 320 14.63 0.79 5.77
C PRO A 320 13.33 0.80 6.58
N ILE A 321 12.58 1.89 6.51
CA ILE A 321 11.30 2.07 7.22
C ILE A 321 10.12 2.19 6.25
N GLY A 322 10.18 3.15 5.36
CA GLY A 322 9.16 3.39 4.36
C GLY A 322 9.60 2.96 2.97
N ILE A 323 8.66 2.46 2.19
CA ILE A 323 8.91 2.03 0.82
C ILE A 323 7.75 2.42 -0.09
N ALA A 324 8.07 2.91 -1.27
CA ALA A 324 7.08 3.21 -2.31
C ALA A 324 7.60 2.91 -3.70
N ILE A 325 6.68 2.69 -4.62
CA ILE A 325 6.97 2.58 -6.05
C ILE A 325 6.53 3.87 -6.73
N ASP A 326 7.42 4.47 -7.49
CA ASP A 326 7.08 5.59 -8.38
C ASP A 326 6.19 5.07 -9.52
N PRO A 327 4.93 5.52 -9.63
CA PRO A 327 4.02 5.02 -10.65
C PRO A 327 4.42 5.45 -12.08
N THR A 328 5.32 6.43 -12.23
CA THR A 328 5.75 6.97 -13.53
C THR A 328 6.99 6.28 -14.08
N THR A 329 7.94 5.93 -13.20
CA THR A 329 9.23 5.34 -13.57
C THR A 329 9.37 3.89 -13.12
N SER A 330 8.47 3.42 -12.26
CA SER A 330 8.58 2.15 -11.52
C SER A 330 9.80 2.09 -10.59
N ASN A 331 10.45 3.20 -10.26
CA ASN A 331 11.55 3.19 -9.30
C ASN A 331 11.06 2.82 -7.90
N ILE A 332 11.90 2.09 -7.16
CA ILE A 332 11.71 1.83 -5.74
C ILE A 332 12.35 2.98 -4.98
N LEU A 333 11.58 3.59 -4.10
CA LEU A 333 12.08 4.59 -3.17
C LEU A 333 11.99 4.02 -1.77
N VAL A 334 13.04 4.18 -1.01
CA VAL A 334 13.15 3.71 0.37
C VAL A 334 13.56 4.89 1.24
N SER A 335 12.91 5.07 2.37
CA SER A 335 13.38 5.98 3.40
C SER A 335 14.31 5.25 4.36
N ASP A 336 15.44 5.87 4.62
CA ASP A 336 16.42 5.45 5.58
C ASP A 336 16.29 6.31 6.85
N TRP A 337 16.26 5.66 8.00
CA TRP A 337 15.96 6.33 9.26
C TRP A 337 17.16 6.99 9.95
N GLU A 338 18.41 6.74 9.52
CA GLU A 338 19.62 7.33 10.14
C GLU A 338 19.95 8.77 9.65
#